data_81eeb8244f348413e4b718fd351b61ae
#
_entry.id   81eeb8244f348413e4b718fd351b61ae
#
_cell.length_a   1.000
_cell.length_b   1.000
_cell.length_c   1.000
_cell.angle_alpha   90.00
_cell.angle_beta   90.00
_cell.angle_gamma   90.00
#
_symmetry.space_group_name_H-M   'P 1'
#
loop_
_entity.id
_entity.type
_entity.pdbx_description
1 polymer ?
#
loop_
_entity_poly.entity_id
_entity_poly.type
_entity_poly.pdbx_seq_one_letter_code
_entity_poly.pdbx_strand_id
1 'polypeptide(L)' 'MLVIYSKDNCQQCDSAKLLCQMKGVEYAVKTLGIDYTREQLMHVFPKARSFPIIAVKVKYDGVEMEEYIGGLTELKEV' A
#
# COMPACT_ATOMS: atom_id res chain seq x y z
N MET A 1 1.53 10.08 -4.31
CA MET A 1 2.05 8.76 -4.72
C MET A 1 1.43 7.67 -3.88
N LEU A 2 1.00 6.61 -4.52
CA LEU A 2 0.46 5.45 -3.81
C LEU A 2 1.59 4.56 -3.30
N VAL A 3 1.36 3.90 -2.17
CA VAL A 3 2.29 2.93 -1.61
C VAL A 3 1.55 1.61 -1.45
N ILE A 4 2.11 0.55 -2.02
CA ILE A 4 1.54 -0.79 -1.95
C ILE A 4 2.39 -1.63 -1.01
N TYR A 5 1.81 -2.03 0.11
CA TYR A 5 2.47 -2.95 1.04
C TYR A 5 2.11 -4.37 0.63
N SER A 6 3.07 -5.10 0.12
CA SER A 6 2.88 -6.43 -0.44
C SER A 6 3.67 -7.48 0.33
N LYS A 7 3.47 -8.74 -0.01
CA LYS A 7 4.22 -9.88 0.50
C LYS A 7 4.45 -10.88 -0.61
N ASP A 8 5.32 -11.85 -0.37
CA ASP A 8 5.56 -12.93 -1.32
C ASP A 8 4.31 -13.78 -1.54
N ASN A 9 4.18 -14.34 -2.72
CA ASN A 9 3.08 -15.24 -3.08
C ASN A 9 1.70 -14.62 -2.89
N CYS A 10 1.57 -13.34 -3.25
CA CYS A 10 0.32 -12.60 -3.10
C CYS A 10 -0.19 -12.19 -4.49
N GLN A 11 -1.13 -12.96 -5.02
CA GLN A 11 -1.72 -12.67 -6.32
C GLN A 11 -2.46 -11.33 -6.35
N GLN A 12 -3.15 -11.00 -5.27
CA GLN A 12 -3.86 -9.72 -5.16
C GLN A 12 -2.90 -8.54 -5.11
N CYS A 13 -1.72 -8.73 -4.52
CA CYS A 13 -0.68 -7.71 -4.52
C CYS A 13 -0.19 -7.45 -5.96
N ASP A 14 -0.01 -8.50 -6.73
CA ASP A 14 0.37 -8.37 -8.14
C ASP A 14 -0.72 -7.66 -8.94
N SER A 15 -1.98 -7.95 -8.67
CA SER A 15 -3.11 -7.27 -9.29
C SER A 15 -3.13 -5.78 -8.95
N ALA A 16 -2.80 -5.42 -7.72
CA ALA A 16 -2.73 -4.02 -7.31
C ALA A 16 -1.64 -3.27 -8.07
N LYS A 17 -0.46 -3.88 -8.24
CA LYS A 17 0.63 -3.28 -9.01
C LYS A 17 0.21 -3.05 -10.46
N LEU A 18 -0.39 -4.07 -11.07
CA LEU A 18 -0.85 -3.98 -12.44
C LEU A 18 -1.92 -2.89 -12.61
N LEU A 19 -2.84 -2.80 -11.67
CA LEU A 19 -3.89 -1.78 -11.71
C LEU A 19 -3.30 -0.37 -11.67
N CYS A 20 -2.29 -0.13 -10.83
CA CYS A 20 -1.60 1.16 -10.79
C CYS A 20 -0.91 1.47 -12.12
N GLN A 21 -0.29 0.47 -12.74
CA GLN A 21 0.33 0.64 -14.06
C GLN A 21 -0.70 0.98 -15.12
N MET A 22 -1.84 0.32 -15.10
CA MET A 22 -2.92 0.58 -16.07
C MET A 22 -3.53 1.97 -15.90
N LYS A 23 -3.62 2.44 -14.66
CA LYS A 23 -4.15 3.78 -14.36
C LYS A 23 -3.13 4.89 -14.61
N GLY A 24 -1.86 4.55 -14.79
CA GLY A 24 -0.81 5.53 -14.99
C GLY A 24 -0.49 6.36 -13.75
N VAL A 25 -0.77 5.85 -12.55
CA VAL A 25 -0.47 6.55 -11.30
C VAL A 25 0.90 6.15 -10.78
N GLU A 26 1.57 7.09 -10.11
CA GLU A 26 2.83 6.79 -9.44
C GLU A 26 2.59 5.94 -8.21
N TYR A 27 3.42 4.92 -8.03
CA TYR A 27 3.34 4.06 -6.87
C TYR A 27 4.70 3.52 -6.48
N ALA A 28 4.83 3.15 -5.22
CA ALA A 28 5.99 2.44 -4.69
C ALA A 28 5.51 1.13 -4.08
N VAL A 29 6.36 0.11 -4.10
CA VAL A 29 6.05 -1.20 -3.52
C VAL A 29 7.00 -1.47 -2.38
N LYS A 30 6.43 -1.85 -1.23
CA LYS A 30 7.20 -2.29 -0.07
C LYS A 30 6.83 -3.73 0.22
N THR A 31 7.84 -4.58 0.43
CA THR A 31 7.66 -6.01 0.57
C THR A 31 7.94 -6.46 2.00
N LEU A 32 7.01 -7.25 2.55
CA LEU A 32 7.13 -7.81 3.89
C LEU A 32 8.41 -8.65 4.00
N GLY A 33 9.17 -8.41 5.05
CA GLY A 33 10.42 -9.12 5.30
C GLY A 33 11.64 -8.48 4.64
N ILE A 34 11.44 -7.55 3.72
CA ILE A 34 12.51 -6.82 3.03
C ILE A 34 12.50 -5.35 3.44
N ASP A 35 11.35 -4.69 3.23
CA ASP A 35 11.22 -3.25 3.48
C ASP A 35 10.60 -2.94 4.84
N TYR A 36 9.89 -3.89 5.42
CA TYR A 36 9.21 -3.71 6.69
C TYR A 36 8.94 -5.06 7.35
N THR A 37 8.67 -5.03 8.66
CA THR A 37 8.25 -6.21 9.41
C THR A 37 6.74 -6.16 9.64
N ARG A 38 6.17 -7.31 9.99
CA ARG A 38 4.75 -7.39 10.33
C ARG A 38 4.41 -6.48 11.51
N GLU A 39 5.30 -6.42 12.50
CA GLU A 39 5.08 -5.57 13.67
C GLU A 39 5.04 -4.10 13.30
N GLN A 40 5.96 -3.67 12.44
CA GLN A 40 5.97 -2.29 11.95
C GLN A 40 4.68 -1.95 11.21
N LEU A 41 4.21 -2.87 10.36
CA LEU A 41 3.00 -2.67 9.60
C LEU A 41 1.78 -2.54 10.52
N MET A 42 1.66 -3.43 11.49
CA MET A 42 0.53 -3.41 12.43
C MET A 42 0.53 -2.15 13.30
N HIS A 43 1.72 -1.61 13.58
CA HIS A 43 1.83 -0.36 14.34
C HIS A 43 1.33 0.84 13.54
N VAL A 44 1.65 0.88 12.25
CA VAL A 44 1.28 2.01 11.37
C VAL A 44 -0.17 1.88 10.89
N PHE A 45 -0.60 0.66 10.57
CA PHE A 45 -1.94 0.40 10.04
C PHE A 45 -2.65 -0.68 10.86
N PRO A 46 -3.05 -0.37 12.09
CA PRO A 46 -3.64 -1.39 12.98
C PRO A 46 -4.97 -1.94 12.49
N LYS A 47 -5.65 -1.21 11.60
CA LYS A 47 -6.94 -1.64 11.05
C LYS A 47 -6.80 -2.51 9.80
N ALA A 48 -5.61 -2.58 9.22
CA ALA A 48 -5.38 -3.39 8.02
C ALA A 48 -5.36 -4.87 8.38
N ARG A 49 -6.09 -5.68 7.62
CA ARG A 49 -6.27 -7.10 7.95
C ARG A 49 -5.75 -8.07 6.89
N SER A 50 -5.57 -7.58 5.67
CA SER A 50 -5.17 -8.44 4.56
C SER A 50 -4.33 -7.66 3.56
N PHE A 51 -3.56 -8.40 2.79
CA PHE A 51 -2.77 -7.83 1.71
C PHE A 51 -3.56 -7.83 0.40
N PRO A 52 -3.33 -6.89 -0.50
CA PRO A 52 -2.38 -5.78 -0.37
C PRO A 52 -2.94 -4.69 0.56
N ILE A 53 -2.03 -3.92 1.16
CA ILE A 53 -2.39 -2.76 1.95
C ILE A 53 -2.00 -1.53 1.13
N ILE A 54 -2.98 -0.68 0.85
CA ILE A 54 -2.80 0.50 -0.01
C ILE A 54 -2.83 1.74 0.85
N ALA A 55 -1.82 2.58 0.69
CA ALA A 55 -1.75 3.87 1.35
C ALA A 55 -1.38 4.94 0.34
N VAL A 56 -1.60 6.19 0.69
CA VAL A 56 -1.20 7.33 -0.13
C VAL A 56 -0.29 8.23 0.68
N LYS A 57 0.80 8.69 0.06
CA LYS A 57 1.68 9.68 0.68
C LYS A 57 1.06 11.05 0.52
N VAL A 58 0.89 11.73 1.64
CA VAL A 58 0.36 13.09 1.69
C VAL A 58 1.29 13.97 2.51
N LYS A 59 1.23 15.27 2.28
CA LYS A 59 2.09 16.22 2.96
C LYS A 59 1.23 17.26 3.65
N TYR A 60 1.35 17.37 4.98
CA TYR A 60 0.66 18.35 5.79
C TYR A 60 1.70 19.22 6.49
N ASP A 61 1.66 20.52 6.26
CA ASP A 61 2.58 21.49 6.88
C ASP A 61 4.05 21.07 6.78
N GLY A 62 4.44 20.52 5.61
CA GLY A 62 5.80 20.08 5.38
C GLY A 62 6.14 18.71 5.94
N VAL A 63 5.21 18.06 6.63
CA VAL A 63 5.40 16.71 7.19
C VAL A 63 4.79 15.69 6.24
N GLU A 64 5.61 14.72 5.83
CA GLU A 64 5.15 13.64 4.97
C GLU A 64 4.50 12.54 5.82
N MET A 65 3.29 12.15 5.42
CA MET A 65 2.51 11.13 6.11
C MET A 65 1.94 10.15 5.10
N GLU A 66 1.54 8.97 5.57
CA GLU A 66 0.85 7.99 4.74
C GLU A 66 -0.55 7.78 5.31
N GLU A 67 -1.55 7.88 4.45
CA GLU A 67 -2.93 7.61 4.82
C GLU A 67 -3.36 6.26 4.27
N TYR A 68 -3.96 5.45 5.11
CA TYR A 68 -4.49 4.14 4.73
C TYR A 68 -5.74 4.32 3.86
N ILE A 69 -5.72 3.72 2.68
CA ILE A 69 -6.86 3.73 1.77
C ILE A 69 -7.68 2.45 1.93
N GLY A 70 -7.01 1.30 1.99
CA GLY A 70 -7.68 0.02 2.09
C GLY A 70 -6.91 -1.06 1.36
N GLY A 71 -7.63 -1.98 0.75
CA GLY A 71 -7.04 -3.07 -0.03
C GLY A 71 -7.29 -2.88 -1.53
N LEU A 72 -7.27 -4.00 -2.25
CA LEU A 72 -7.43 -3.99 -3.71
C LEU A 72 -8.78 -3.40 -4.12
N THR A 73 -9.84 -3.69 -3.40
CA THR A 73 -11.18 -3.19 -3.72
C THR A 73 -11.20 -1.66 -3.68
N GLU A 74 -10.64 -1.06 -2.66
CA GLU A 74 -10.59 0.39 -2.50
C GLU A 74 -9.70 1.03 -3.56
N LEU A 75 -8.63 0.33 -3.95
CA LEU A 75 -7.75 0.81 -5.03
C LEU A 75 -8.50 0.91 -6.37
N LYS A 76 -9.41 -0.01 -6.63
CA LYS A 76 -10.20 0.01 -7.86
C LYS A 76 -11.12 1.23 -7.94
N GLU A 77 -11.48 1.79 -6.81
CA GLU A 77 -12.39 2.93 -6.71
C GLU A 77 -11.67 4.29 -6.78
N VAL A 78 -10.38 4.28 -6.77
CA VAL A 78 -9.57 5.52 -6.81
C VAL A 78 -9.51 6.10 -8.22
#